data_9f2460a949290e1717155facede8f054
#
_entry.id   9f2460a949290e1717155facede8f054
#
_cell.length_a   1.000
_cell.length_b   1.000
_cell.length_c   1.000
_cell.angle_alpha   90.00
_cell.angle_beta   90.00
_cell.angle_gamma   90.00
#
_symmetry.space_group_name_H-M   'P 1'
#
loop_
_entity.id
_entity.type
_entity.pdbx_description
1 polymer ?
#
loop_
_entity_poly.entity_id
_entity_poly.type
_entity_poly.pdbx_seq_one_letter_code
_entity_poly.pdbx_strand_id
1 'polypeptide(L)'
;MMFRDLVESKEFQEHPSNIAFAAGRDIGGQVIMADIAKMPHLLIAGATGSGKSVCINTIIMSLLYRADPEDVKLILIDPKVVELSVYNGIPHLFIPVVTDPKKAAGALNWAVAEMTDRYQKFATYGVRDLKGYNAKVESIADIDDPDKPKKLPQIVIIVDELADLMMVAPGDVEDAICRLAQLARACGIHLIIATQRPSVNVITGLIKANMPSRIAFSVTSGVDSRTILDMVGAEKLLGKGDCLYYPQGLNKPLRVQGAFVSDQEVSAVVDFIKDSYGHASYDPAIEERMSKISESTGSTGASSAAAPSAKARALRRARFAKGSSS
;
A
#
# COMPACT_ATOMS: atom_id res chain seq x y z
N MET A 1 -22.25 -13.70 5.95
CA MET A 1 -21.55 -14.26 4.77
C MET A 1 -20.12 -14.53 5.17
N MET A 2 -19.65 -15.75 4.96
CA MET A 2 -18.28 -16.15 5.33
C MET A 2 -17.33 -15.91 4.14
N PHE A 3 -16.05 -15.74 4.42
CA PHE A 3 -15.03 -15.55 3.39
C PHE A 3 -14.97 -16.77 2.44
N ARG A 4 -15.16 -17.98 2.96
CA ARG A 4 -15.23 -19.20 2.18
C ARG A 4 -16.25 -19.12 1.04
N ASP A 5 -17.44 -18.54 1.28
CA ASP A 5 -18.50 -18.38 0.27
C ASP A 5 -18.06 -17.53 -0.93
N LEU A 6 -17.08 -16.63 -0.71
CA LEU A 6 -16.51 -15.80 -1.76
C LEU A 6 -15.38 -16.53 -2.50
N VAL A 7 -14.50 -17.21 -1.77
CA VAL A 7 -13.37 -17.95 -2.36
C VAL A 7 -13.86 -19.09 -3.25
N GLU A 8 -14.94 -19.76 -2.89
CA GLU A 8 -15.56 -20.83 -3.69
C GLU A 8 -16.39 -20.30 -4.88
N SER A 9 -16.61 -19.00 -4.99
CA SER A 9 -17.36 -18.41 -6.11
C SER A 9 -16.59 -18.47 -7.43
N LYS A 10 -17.36 -18.55 -8.52
CA LYS A 10 -16.80 -18.56 -9.88
C LYS A 10 -16.02 -17.27 -10.18
N GLU A 11 -16.54 -16.14 -9.72
CA GLU A 11 -15.94 -14.83 -9.90
C GLU A 11 -14.54 -14.75 -9.26
N PHE A 12 -14.37 -15.40 -8.10
CA PHE A 12 -13.06 -15.47 -7.45
C PHE A 12 -12.13 -16.45 -8.16
N GLN A 13 -12.61 -17.67 -8.46
CA GLN A 13 -11.79 -18.75 -9.03
C GLN A 13 -11.28 -18.42 -10.44
N GLU A 14 -12.10 -17.81 -11.29
CA GLU A 14 -11.77 -17.53 -12.69
C GLU A 14 -11.17 -16.13 -12.90
N HIS A 15 -10.99 -15.32 -11.85
CA HIS A 15 -10.45 -13.96 -12.00
C HIS A 15 -8.98 -14.01 -12.48
N PRO A 16 -8.61 -13.28 -13.53
CA PRO A 16 -7.28 -13.39 -14.15
C PRO A 16 -6.14 -12.75 -13.34
N SER A 17 -6.43 -11.81 -12.44
CA SER A 17 -5.42 -11.09 -11.65
C SER A 17 -5.08 -11.85 -10.37
N ASN A 18 -3.80 -12.07 -10.11
CA ASN A 18 -3.30 -12.68 -8.88
C ASN A 18 -3.28 -11.73 -7.67
N ILE A 19 -3.53 -10.43 -7.88
CA ILE A 19 -3.69 -9.42 -6.82
C ILE A 19 -5.12 -8.86 -6.75
N ALA A 20 -6.11 -9.63 -7.22
CA ALA A 20 -7.51 -9.33 -6.97
C ALA A 20 -7.96 -9.89 -5.62
N PHE A 21 -8.91 -9.24 -5.00
CA PHE A 21 -9.53 -9.69 -3.76
C PHE A 21 -11.06 -9.65 -3.83
N ALA A 22 -11.71 -10.48 -3.04
CA ALA A 22 -13.16 -10.48 -2.93
C ALA A 22 -13.60 -9.38 -1.95
N ALA A 23 -14.16 -8.29 -2.46
CA ALA A 23 -14.63 -7.17 -1.65
C ALA A 23 -15.90 -7.54 -0.85
N GLY A 24 -16.73 -8.45 -1.38
CA GLY A 24 -17.97 -8.87 -0.74
C GLY A 24 -19.07 -9.17 -1.75
N ARG A 25 -20.33 -8.95 -1.33
CA ARG A 25 -21.50 -9.01 -2.22
C ARG A 25 -22.23 -7.68 -2.24
N ASP A 26 -22.73 -7.33 -3.40
CA ASP A 26 -23.61 -6.15 -3.54
C ASP A 26 -25.03 -6.47 -2.99
N ILE A 27 -25.92 -5.46 -3.07
CA ILE A 27 -27.32 -5.60 -2.62
C ILE A 27 -28.12 -6.58 -3.47
N GLY A 28 -27.68 -6.90 -4.68
CA GLY A 28 -28.27 -7.92 -5.56
C GLY A 28 -27.72 -9.33 -5.29
N GLY A 29 -26.77 -9.49 -4.34
CA GLY A 29 -26.13 -10.75 -4.01
C GLY A 29 -24.98 -11.15 -4.93
N GLN A 30 -24.59 -10.30 -5.89
CA GLN A 30 -23.46 -10.57 -6.79
C GLN A 30 -22.12 -10.41 -6.07
N VAL A 31 -21.18 -11.31 -6.34
CA VAL A 31 -19.81 -11.20 -5.81
C VAL A 31 -19.10 -10.06 -6.48
N ILE A 32 -18.52 -9.18 -5.68
CA ILE A 32 -17.75 -8.03 -6.14
C ILE A 32 -16.26 -8.33 -5.95
N MET A 33 -15.57 -8.49 -7.06
CA MET A 33 -14.13 -8.61 -7.11
C MET A 33 -13.51 -7.22 -7.29
N ALA A 34 -12.50 -6.93 -6.48
CA ALA A 34 -11.71 -5.71 -6.57
C ALA A 34 -10.28 -6.09 -7.00
N ASP A 35 -9.78 -5.45 -8.06
CA ASP A 35 -8.48 -5.76 -8.64
C ASP A 35 -7.50 -4.63 -8.36
N ILE A 36 -6.50 -4.91 -7.52
CA ILE A 36 -5.46 -3.93 -7.14
C ILE A 36 -4.65 -3.49 -8.37
N ALA A 37 -4.48 -4.34 -9.38
CA ALA A 37 -3.80 -3.96 -10.62
C ALA A 37 -4.54 -2.85 -11.39
N LYS A 38 -5.86 -2.81 -11.28
CA LYS A 38 -6.72 -1.81 -11.95
C LYS A 38 -6.91 -0.55 -11.10
N MET A 39 -6.96 -0.70 -9.78
CA MET A 39 -7.01 0.41 -8.82
C MET A 39 -5.72 0.36 -7.95
N PRO A 40 -4.60 0.87 -8.47
CA PRO A 40 -3.26 0.56 -7.96
C PRO A 40 -3.04 0.88 -6.49
N HIS A 41 -3.82 1.79 -5.93
CA HIS A 41 -3.75 2.21 -4.54
C HIS A 41 -5.16 2.37 -3.98
N LEU A 42 -5.35 1.92 -2.74
CA LEU A 42 -6.65 1.84 -2.08
C LEU A 42 -6.61 2.49 -0.70
N LEU A 43 -7.52 3.42 -0.45
CA LEU A 43 -7.76 4.00 0.87
C LEU A 43 -8.96 3.32 1.52
N ILE A 44 -8.79 2.83 2.75
CA ILE A 44 -9.83 2.18 3.54
C ILE A 44 -10.03 2.95 4.84
N ALA A 45 -11.24 3.39 5.13
CA ALA A 45 -11.49 4.08 6.39
C ALA A 45 -12.86 3.72 7.00
N GLY A 46 -12.95 3.82 8.32
CA GLY A 46 -14.18 3.55 9.06
C GLY A 46 -13.95 3.55 10.56
N ALA A 47 -15.01 3.70 11.35
CA ALA A 47 -14.94 3.66 12.79
C ALA A 47 -14.51 2.28 13.32
N THR A 48 -14.07 2.25 14.59
CA THR A 48 -13.75 0.98 15.27
C THR A 48 -14.97 0.05 15.27
N GLY A 49 -14.76 -1.23 14.96
CA GLY A 49 -15.83 -2.23 14.90
C GLY A 49 -16.70 -2.16 13.64
N SER A 50 -16.41 -1.27 12.68
CA SER A 50 -17.17 -1.16 11.43
C SER A 50 -16.92 -2.31 10.43
N GLY A 51 -15.84 -3.07 10.58
CA GLY A 51 -15.42 -4.16 9.69
C GLY A 51 -14.11 -3.91 8.93
N LYS A 52 -13.42 -2.79 9.20
CA LYS A 52 -12.16 -2.41 8.53
C LYS A 52 -11.08 -3.51 8.66
N SER A 53 -10.81 -3.99 9.88
CA SER A 53 -9.77 -5.01 10.13
C SER A 53 -10.10 -6.33 9.46
N VAL A 54 -11.38 -6.74 9.50
CA VAL A 54 -11.83 -7.94 8.79
C VAL A 54 -11.63 -7.79 7.28
N CYS A 55 -11.90 -6.60 6.72
CA CYS A 55 -11.64 -6.34 5.30
C CYS A 55 -10.15 -6.46 4.96
N ILE A 56 -9.25 -5.92 5.79
CA ILE A 56 -7.80 -6.07 5.60
C ILE A 56 -7.42 -7.55 5.60
N ASN A 57 -7.92 -8.33 6.56
CA ASN A 57 -7.71 -9.77 6.59
C ASN A 57 -8.25 -10.46 5.34
N THR A 58 -9.44 -10.11 4.85
CA THR A 58 -9.98 -10.70 3.61
C THR A 58 -9.16 -10.33 2.38
N ILE A 59 -8.55 -9.15 2.34
CA ILE A 59 -7.61 -8.76 1.28
C ILE A 59 -6.37 -9.63 1.33
N ILE A 60 -5.70 -9.72 2.49
CA ILE A 60 -4.49 -10.54 2.65
C ILE A 60 -4.80 -12.00 2.31
N MET A 61 -5.86 -12.55 2.88
CA MET A 61 -6.31 -13.92 2.60
C MET A 61 -6.57 -14.15 1.11
N SER A 62 -7.22 -13.21 0.42
CA SER A 62 -7.44 -13.30 -1.03
C SER A 62 -6.13 -13.38 -1.80
N LEU A 63 -5.12 -12.59 -1.42
CA LEU A 63 -3.79 -12.64 -2.03
C LEU A 63 -3.09 -13.98 -1.77
N LEU A 64 -3.16 -14.50 -0.54
CA LEU A 64 -2.57 -15.79 -0.17
C LEU A 64 -3.20 -16.97 -0.91
N TYR A 65 -4.50 -16.89 -1.25
CA TYR A 65 -5.18 -17.91 -2.05
C TYR A 65 -4.86 -17.86 -3.54
N ARG A 66 -4.33 -16.74 -4.04
CA ARG A 66 -4.21 -16.47 -5.49
C ARG A 66 -2.78 -16.34 -5.99
N ALA A 67 -1.84 -16.05 -5.12
CA ALA A 67 -0.49 -15.70 -5.52
C ALA A 67 0.56 -16.51 -4.79
N ASP A 68 1.53 -16.99 -5.55
CA ASP A 68 2.73 -17.60 -4.99
C ASP A 68 3.66 -16.54 -4.39
N PRO A 69 4.49 -16.92 -3.39
CA PRO A 69 5.43 -15.98 -2.75
C PRO A 69 6.49 -15.40 -3.70
N GLU A 70 6.71 -16.01 -4.85
CA GLU A 70 7.64 -15.50 -5.89
C GLU A 70 6.99 -14.41 -6.76
N ASP A 71 5.66 -14.43 -6.89
CA ASP A 71 4.92 -13.48 -7.72
C ASP A 71 4.44 -12.25 -6.96
N VAL A 72 4.12 -12.42 -5.67
CA VAL A 72 3.60 -11.34 -4.80
C VAL A 72 4.30 -11.34 -3.46
N LYS A 73 4.83 -10.19 -3.10
CA LYS A 73 5.41 -9.93 -1.78
C LYS A 73 4.59 -8.90 -1.03
N LEU A 74 4.56 -9.06 0.28
CA LEU A 74 3.82 -8.19 1.20
C LEU A 74 4.78 -7.43 2.12
N ILE A 75 4.43 -6.18 2.40
CA ILE A 75 4.96 -5.40 3.51
C ILE A 75 3.77 -5.00 4.37
N LEU A 76 3.71 -5.52 5.58
CA LEU A 76 2.61 -5.28 6.50
C LEU A 76 3.06 -4.33 7.60
N ILE A 77 2.28 -3.27 7.84
CA ILE A 77 2.56 -2.23 8.84
C ILE A 77 1.39 -2.17 9.81
N ASP A 78 1.65 -2.56 11.06
CA ASP A 78 0.68 -2.61 12.14
C ASP A 78 1.26 -1.94 13.42
N PRO A 79 1.12 -0.60 13.55
CA PRO A 79 1.68 0.15 14.67
C PRO A 79 1.07 -0.24 16.03
N LYS A 80 -0.09 -0.88 16.03
CA LYS A 80 -0.80 -1.28 17.26
C LYS A 80 -0.47 -2.68 17.73
N VAL A 81 0.20 -3.48 16.89
CA VAL A 81 0.59 -4.89 17.19
C VAL A 81 -0.64 -5.78 17.52
N VAL A 82 -1.76 -5.56 16.87
CA VAL A 82 -3.02 -6.24 17.20
C VAL A 82 -3.51 -7.13 16.07
N GLU A 83 -3.46 -6.64 14.82
CA GLU A 83 -4.23 -7.23 13.73
C GLU A 83 -3.38 -8.10 12.78
N LEU A 84 -2.13 -7.69 12.49
CA LEU A 84 -1.36 -8.28 11.40
C LEU A 84 -0.20 -9.19 11.85
N SER A 85 0.10 -9.25 13.14
CA SER A 85 1.22 -10.05 13.67
C SER A 85 1.05 -11.55 13.43
N VAL A 86 -0.17 -12.04 13.22
CA VAL A 86 -0.47 -13.44 12.88
C VAL A 86 0.21 -13.89 11.59
N TYR A 87 0.45 -12.96 10.65
CA TYR A 87 1.09 -13.24 9.36
C TYR A 87 2.61 -13.35 9.43
N ASN A 88 3.25 -13.06 10.55
CA ASN A 88 4.70 -13.20 10.67
C ASN A 88 5.15 -14.62 10.31
N GLY A 89 6.21 -14.71 9.50
CA GLY A 89 6.80 -15.96 9.08
C GLY A 89 6.24 -16.55 7.78
N ILE A 90 5.20 -15.99 7.17
CA ILE A 90 4.77 -16.45 5.84
C ILE A 90 5.79 -16.02 4.76
N PRO A 91 6.06 -16.86 3.76
CA PRO A 91 7.08 -16.59 2.74
C PRO A 91 6.75 -15.41 1.82
N HIS A 92 5.51 -14.94 1.82
CA HIS A 92 5.09 -13.74 1.10
C HIS A 92 5.64 -12.43 1.72
N LEU A 93 6.07 -12.43 2.99
CA LEU A 93 6.61 -11.23 3.61
C LEU A 93 8.04 -10.95 3.14
N PHE A 94 8.30 -9.68 2.76
CA PHE A 94 9.67 -9.19 2.54
C PHE A 94 10.45 -9.03 3.83
N ILE A 95 9.77 -8.56 4.86
CA ILE A 95 10.30 -8.27 6.20
C ILE A 95 9.25 -8.69 7.24
N PRO A 96 9.63 -8.88 8.51
CA PRO A 96 8.65 -9.03 9.59
C PRO A 96 7.65 -7.88 9.60
N VAL A 97 6.46 -8.15 10.13
CA VAL A 97 5.43 -7.10 10.29
C VAL A 97 6.03 -5.90 11.04
N VAL A 98 5.94 -4.73 10.44
CA VAL A 98 6.52 -3.50 10.97
C VAL A 98 5.58 -2.92 12.03
N THR A 99 6.04 -2.84 13.25
CA THR A 99 5.23 -2.36 14.40
C THR A 99 5.66 -0.99 14.93
N ASP A 100 6.87 -0.54 14.62
CA ASP A 100 7.38 0.77 14.99
C ASP A 100 7.01 1.82 13.92
N PRO A 101 6.31 2.92 14.27
CA PRO A 101 5.94 3.95 13.32
C PRO A 101 7.12 4.63 12.60
N LYS A 102 8.30 4.75 13.24
CA LYS A 102 9.50 5.29 12.59
C LYS A 102 10.04 4.32 11.54
N LYS A 103 10.08 3.03 11.86
CA LYS A 103 10.46 1.99 10.90
C LYS A 103 9.44 1.90 9.76
N ALA A 104 8.16 2.17 10.03
CA ALA A 104 7.11 2.23 9.00
C ALA A 104 7.36 3.33 7.97
N ALA A 105 7.75 4.54 8.40
CA ALA A 105 8.17 5.60 7.50
C ALA A 105 9.40 5.17 6.66
N GLY A 106 10.36 4.48 7.29
CA GLY A 106 11.51 3.88 6.60
C GLY A 106 11.11 2.85 5.54
N ALA A 107 10.11 2.00 5.82
CA ALA A 107 9.60 1.01 4.88
C ALA A 107 8.92 1.67 3.65
N LEU A 108 8.15 2.73 3.86
CA LEU A 108 7.54 3.50 2.76
C LEU A 108 8.62 4.19 1.89
N ASN A 109 9.61 4.79 2.51
CA ASN A 109 10.73 5.42 1.78
C ASN A 109 11.61 4.37 1.06
N TRP A 110 11.79 3.19 1.64
CA TRP A 110 12.41 2.07 0.94
C TRP A 110 11.64 1.68 -0.32
N ALA A 111 10.30 1.63 -0.25
CA ALA A 111 9.48 1.33 -1.42
C ALA A 111 9.62 2.40 -2.52
N VAL A 112 9.83 3.67 -2.17
CA VAL A 112 10.16 4.73 -3.12
C VAL A 112 11.53 4.48 -3.78
N ALA A 113 12.53 4.03 -3.03
CA ALA A 113 13.83 3.67 -3.57
C ALA A 113 13.73 2.44 -4.49
N GLU A 114 13.02 1.39 -4.07
CA GLU A 114 12.76 0.19 -4.88
C GLU A 114 12.05 0.54 -6.20
N MET A 115 11.06 1.42 -6.15
CA MET A 115 10.39 1.95 -7.34
C MET A 115 11.40 2.58 -8.31
N THR A 116 12.32 3.39 -7.81
CA THR A 116 13.36 4.05 -8.62
C THR A 116 14.32 3.01 -9.22
N ASP A 117 14.75 2.04 -8.43
CA ASP A 117 15.63 0.94 -8.88
C ASP A 117 14.94 0.10 -9.97
N ARG A 118 13.64 -0.15 -9.86
CA ARG A 118 12.85 -0.85 -10.88
C ARG A 118 12.78 -0.05 -12.19
N TYR A 119 12.55 1.24 -12.13
CA TYR A 119 12.56 2.07 -13.33
C TYR A 119 13.92 2.08 -14.04
N GLN A 120 15.03 2.08 -13.29
CA GLN A 120 16.37 1.96 -13.87
C GLN A 120 16.55 0.61 -14.59
N LYS A 121 16.10 -0.49 -13.99
CA LYS A 121 16.09 -1.82 -14.63
C LYS A 121 15.23 -1.81 -15.89
N PHE A 122 14.03 -1.23 -15.84
CA PHE A 122 13.14 -1.15 -17.00
C PHE A 122 13.80 -0.38 -18.17
N ALA A 123 14.47 0.74 -17.87
CA ALA A 123 15.21 1.50 -18.85
C ALA A 123 16.35 0.68 -19.47
N THR A 124 17.11 -0.06 -18.65
CA THR A 124 18.23 -0.91 -19.12
C THR A 124 17.73 -2.00 -20.09
N TYR A 125 16.57 -2.59 -19.84
CA TYR A 125 16.00 -3.65 -20.68
C TYR A 125 15.04 -3.14 -21.76
N GLY A 126 14.84 -1.83 -21.87
CA GLY A 126 13.98 -1.19 -22.87
C GLY A 126 12.50 -1.56 -22.73
N VAL A 127 12.04 -1.77 -21.49
CA VAL A 127 10.66 -2.10 -21.13
C VAL A 127 10.00 -0.97 -20.35
N ARG A 128 8.66 -0.97 -20.21
CA ARG A 128 7.91 0.14 -19.62
C ARG A 128 7.30 -0.19 -18.26
N ASP A 129 7.16 -1.47 -17.95
CA ASP A 129 6.45 -1.93 -16.75
C ASP A 129 6.99 -3.28 -16.26
N LEU A 130 6.53 -3.71 -15.10
CA LEU A 130 6.91 -4.96 -14.46
C LEU A 130 6.60 -6.18 -15.34
N LYS A 131 5.45 -6.20 -16.02
CA LYS A 131 5.05 -7.31 -16.87
C LYS A 131 6.02 -7.47 -18.05
N GLY A 132 6.35 -6.35 -18.70
CA GLY A 132 7.34 -6.33 -19.79
C GLY A 132 8.73 -6.75 -19.31
N TYR A 133 9.15 -6.31 -18.13
CA TYR A 133 10.42 -6.73 -17.54
C TYR A 133 10.46 -8.23 -17.28
N ASN A 134 9.46 -8.77 -16.59
CA ASN A 134 9.41 -10.20 -16.27
C ASN A 134 9.33 -11.08 -17.53
N ALA A 135 8.55 -10.68 -18.54
CA ALA A 135 8.52 -11.36 -19.83
C ALA A 135 9.89 -11.34 -20.53
N LYS A 136 10.62 -10.21 -20.44
CA LYS A 136 11.97 -10.10 -20.99
C LYS A 136 12.95 -11.04 -20.27
N VAL A 137 12.91 -11.09 -18.94
CA VAL A 137 13.74 -11.99 -18.12
C VAL A 137 13.46 -13.45 -18.46
N GLU A 138 12.19 -13.84 -18.62
CA GLU A 138 11.80 -15.19 -19.04
C GLU A 138 12.32 -15.56 -20.43
N SER A 139 12.42 -14.59 -21.34
CA SER A 139 12.93 -14.82 -22.70
C SER A 139 14.44 -14.98 -22.77
N ILE A 140 15.18 -14.65 -21.71
CA ILE A 140 16.63 -14.86 -21.64
C ILE A 140 16.85 -16.35 -21.41
N ALA A 141 17.60 -16.99 -22.34
CA ALA A 141 17.92 -18.41 -22.25
C ALA A 141 18.54 -18.75 -20.89
N ASP A 142 18.34 -19.98 -20.46
CA ASP A 142 18.84 -20.50 -19.19
C ASP A 142 20.38 -20.60 -19.26
N ILE A 143 21.03 -19.50 -18.98
CA ILE A 143 22.48 -19.36 -18.88
C ILE A 143 22.80 -19.52 -17.40
N ASP A 144 23.75 -20.38 -17.09
CA ASP A 144 24.29 -20.58 -15.74
C ASP A 144 25.22 -19.39 -15.40
N ASP A 145 24.62 -18.22 -15.26
CA ASP A 145 25.31 -16.96 -14.96
C ASP A 145 24.74 -16.40 -13.65
N PRO A 146 25.56 -16.21 -12.62
CA PRO A 146 25.13 -15.64 -11.35
C PRO A 146 24.56 -14.21 -11.48
N ASP A 147 24.93 -13.49 -12.54
CA ASP A 147 24.43 -12.12 -12.82
C ASP A 147 23.15 -12.11 -13.67
N LYS A 148 22.57 -13.28 -13.98
CA LYS A 148 21.29 -13.38 -14.70
C LYS A 148 20.22 -12.58 -14.00
N PRO A 149 19.47 -11.69 -14.70
CA PRO A 149 18.39 -10.95 -14.11
C PRO A 149 17.29 -11.90 -13.62
N LYS A 150 16.77 -11.62 -12.43
CA LYS A 150 15.66 -12.37 -11.83
C LYS A 150 14.35 -11.64 -12.05
N LYS A 151 13.26 -12.41 -12.14
CA LYS A 151 11.91 -11.84 -12.09
C LYS A 151 11.73 -11.00 -10.82
N LEU A 152 10.92 -9.96 -10.93
CA LEU A 152 10.55 -9.11 -9.82
C LEU A 152 9.09 -9.40 -9.43
N PRO A 153 8.80 -9.60 -8.13
CA PRO A 153 7.42 -9.74 -7.65
C PRO A 153 6.67 -8.43 -7.68
N GLN A 154 5.35 -8.51 -7.72
CA GLN A 154 4.51 -7.40 -7.28
C GLN A 154 4.69 -7.20 -5.78
N ILE A 155 4.59 -5.97 -5.31
CA ILE A 155 4.69 -5.63 -3.89
C ILE A 155 3.38 -4.98 -3.46
N VAL A 156 2.73 -5.54 -2.44
CA VAL A 156 1.54 -4.93 -1.82
C VAL A 156 1.91 -4.49 -0.41
N ILE A 157 1.83 -3.19 -0.17
CA ILE A 157 2.12 -2.57 1.12
C ILE A 157 0.79 -2.27 1.79
N ILE A 158 0.57 -2.80 2.99
CA ILE A 158 -0.66 -2.61 3.74
C ILE A 158 -0.34 -1.89 5.04
N VAL A 159 -0.97 -0.74 5.25
CA VAL A 159 -0.90 0.05 6.48
C VAL A 159 -2.24 -0.07 7.20
N ASP A 160 -2.26 -0.67 8.38
CA ASP A 160 -3.50 -0.85 9.15
C ASP A 160 -4.01 0.44 9.79
N GLU A 161 -3.10 1.31 10.25
CA GLU A 161 -3.49 2.59 10.88
C GLU A 161 -2.56 3.73 10.46
N LEU A 162 -2.98 4.49 9.46
CA LEU A 162 -2.23 5.65 8.97
C LEU A 162 -2.09 6.74 10.04
N ALA A 163 -3.10 6.93 10.89
CA ALA A 163 -3.07 8.00 11.90
C ALA A 163 -1.85 7.90 12.82
N ASP A 164 -1.43 6.69 13.17
CA ASP A 164 -0.29 6.49 14.07
C ASP A 164 1.04 6.85 13.38
N LEU A 165 1.15 6.64 12.08
CA LEU A 165 2.30 7.08 11.29
C LEU A 165 2.34 8.62 11.14
N MET A 166 1.18 9.22 10.87
CA MET A 166 1.04 10.67 10.71
C MET A 166 1.29 11.45 12.01
N MET A 167 1.15 10.82 13.18
CA MET A 167 1.51 11.42 14.46
C MET A 167 3.03 11.49 14.69
N VAL A 168 3.81 10.63 14.05
CA VAL A 168 5.26 10.51 14.29
C VAL A 168 6.07 11.20 13.20
N ALA A 169 5.73 11.00 11.93
CA ALA A 169 6.49 11.52 10.79
C ALA A 169 5.54 11.95 9.64
N PRO A 170 4.66 12.95 9.86
CA PRO A 170 3.61 13.30 8.90
C PRO A 170 4.15 13.68 7.51
N GLY A 171 5.21 14.49 7.45
CA GLY A 171 5.79 14.94 6.18
C GLY A 171 6.39 13.78 5.38
N ASP A 172 7.24 12.97 6.00
CA ASP A 172 7.92 11.86 5.33
C ASP A 172 6.92 10.78 4.85
N VAL A 173 5.91 10.50 5.67
CA VAL A 173 4.85 9.53 5.34
C VAL A 173 3.98 10.03 4.20
N GLU A 174 3.51 11.28 4.26
CA GLU A 174 2.69 11.88 3.20
C GLU A 174 3.45 11.93 1.87
N ASP A 175 4.69 12.40 1.89
CA ASP A 175 5.53 12.50 0.69
C ASP A 175 5.77 11.12 0.05
N ALA A 176 6.10 10.10 0.86
CA ALA A 176 6.31 8.75 0.37
C ALA A 176 5.04 8.17 -0.24
N ILE A 177 3.89 8.31 0.43
CA ILE A 177 2.58 7.85 -0.08
C ILE A 177 2.26 8.54 -1.40
N CYS A 178 2.39 9.85 -1.49
CA CYS A 178 2.09 10.61 -2.70
C CYS A 178 3.00 10.19 -3.87
N ARG A 179 4.29 10.03 -3.65
CA ARG A 179 5.25 9.59 -4.68
C ARG A 179 4.92 8.18 -5.20
N LEU A 180 4.66 7.25 -4.29
CA LEU A 180 4.27 5.89 -4.66
C LEU A 180 2.93 5.89 -5.40
N ALA A 181 1.93 6.61 -4.90
CA ALA A 181 0.60 6.64 -5.52
C ALA A 181 0.63 7.24 -6.94
N GLN A 182 1.54 8.16 -7.23
CA GLN A 182 1.69 8.76 -8.55
C GLN A 182 2.43 7.87 -9.54
N LEU A 183 3.44 7.12 -9.10
CA LEU A 183 4.44 6.53 -9.99
C LEU A 183 4.58 5.01 -9.87
N ALA A 184 4.15 4.37 -8.77
CA ALA A 184 4.53 3.00 -8.48
C ALA A 184 3.73 1.94 -9.26
N ARG A 185 2.61 2.29 -9.91
CA ARG A 185 1.74 1.35 -10.63
C ARG A 185 2.50 0.51 -11.67
N ALA A 186 3.26 1.16 -12.53
CA ALA A 186 4.02 0.46 -13.57
C ALA A 186 5.12 -0.44 -13.01
N CYS A 187 5.63 -0.12 -11.82
CA CYS A 187 6.63 -0.92 -11.11
C CYS A 187 6.02 -2.13 -10.37
N GLY A 188 4.70 -2.28 -10.36
CA GLY A 188 4.03 -3.34 -9.61
C GLY A 188 4.11 -3.15 -8.09
N ILE A 189 4.14 -1.91 -7.61
CA ILE A 189 4.11 -1.57 -6.17
C ILE A 189 2.78 -0.89 -5.87
N HIS A 190 2.05 -1.43 -4.89
CA HIS A 190 0.68 -1.05 -4.59
C HIS A 190 0.53 -0.72 -3.12
N LEU A 191 -0.27 0.32 -2.80
CA LEU A 191 -0.56 0.75 -1.44
C LEU A 191 -2.00 0.44 -1.08
N ILE A 192 -2.20 -0.17 0.09
CA ILE A 192 -3.49 -0.26 0.77
C ILE A 192 -3.31 0.43 2.11
N ILE A 193 -3.94 1.58 2.27
CA ILE A 193 -3.80 2.42 3.46
C ILE A 193 -5.11 2.47 4.18
N ALA A 194 -5.09 2.09 5.46
CA ALA A 194 -6.27 2.09 6.28
C ALA A 194 -6.15 3.02 7.49
N THR A 195 -7.28 3.52 7.98
CA THR A 195 -7.36 4.31 9.22
C THR A 195 -8.72 4.18 9.87
N GLN A 196 -8.73 4.20 11.22
CA GLN A 196 -9.94 4.34 12.03
C GLN A 196 -10.26 5.80 12.38
N ARG A 197 -9.36 6.74 12.00
CA ARG A 197 -9.48 8.18 12.27
C ARG A 197 -9.64 8.96 10.98
N PRO A 198 -10.86 9.06 10.43
CA PRO A 198 -11.11 9.76 9.17
C PRO A 198 -11.11 11.29 9.35
N SER A 199 -10.00 11.85 9.82
CA SER A 199 -9.81 13.29 9.96
C SER A 199 -8.99 13.87 8.81
N VAL A 200 -9.15 15.16 8.53
CA VAL A 200 -8.42 15.87 7.46
C VAL A 200 -6.90 15.92 7.70
N ASN A 201 -6.45 15.77 8.95
CA ASN A 201 -5.03 15.73 9.31
C ASN A 201 -4.41 14.34 9.03
N VAL A 202 -5.22 13.30 8.88
CA VAL A 202 -4.80 11.93 8.56
C VAL A 202 -5.02 11.65 7.09
N ILE A 203 -6.24 11.86 6.60
CA ILE A 203 -6.58 11.73 5.18
C ILE A 203 -6.49 13.13 4.57
N THR A 204 -5.28 13.55 4.26
CA THR A 204 -5.01 14.89 3.72
C THR A 204 -5.51 15.04 2.29
N GLY A 205 -5.64 16.30 1.84
CA GLY A 205 -6.01 16.57 0.46
C GLY A 205 -5.04 15.98 -0.56
N LEU A 206 -3.74 15.91 -0.23
CA LEU A 206 -2.72 15.33 -1.10
C LEU A 206 -2.87 13.81 -1.20
N ILE A 207 -3.09 13.12 -0.09
CA ILE A 207 -3.35 11.67 -0.07
C ILE A 207 -4.61 11.36 -0.88
N LYS A 208 -5.72 12.08 -0.66
CA LYS A 208 -6.97 11.88 -1.39
C LYS A 208 -6.84 12.09 -2.90
N ALA A 209 -6.11 13.11 -3.31
CA ALA A 209 -5.88 13.41 -4.72
C ALA A 209 -5.12 12.28 -5.44
N ASN A 210 -4.25 11.56 -4.73
CA ASN A 210 -3.42 10.50 -5.29
C ASN A 210 -3.98 9.09 -5.07
N MET A 211 -5.00 8.94 -4.21
CA MET A 211 -5.65 7.66 -3.91
C MET A 211 -7.16 7.74 -4.19
N PRO A 212 -7.56 7.69 -5.48
CA PRO A 212 -8.95 7.88 -5.88
C PRO A 212 -9.85 6.68 -5.58
N SER A 213 -9.29 5.47 -5.43
CA SER A 213 -10.06 4.28 -5.08
C SER A 213 -10.21 4.18 -3.57
N ARG A 214 -11.44 4.01 -3.08
CA ARG A 214 -11.75 4.11 -1.66
C ARG A 214 -12.77 3.08 -1.22
N ILE A 215 -12.63 2.61 0.02
CA ILE A 215 -13.65 1.84 0.73
C ILE A 215 -13.95 2.59 2.03
N ALA A 216 -15.20 3.00 2.20
CA ALA A 216 -15.69 3.58 3.45
C ALA A 216 -16.58 2.59 4.18
N PHE A 217 -16.18 2.23 5.38
CA PHE A 217 -17.01 1.55 6.36
C PHE A 217 -17.84 2.55 7.15
N SER A 218 -18.72 2.06 8.02
CA SER A 218 -19.54 2.91 8.87
C SER A 218 -18.70 3.92 9.67
N VAL A 219 -19.14 5.16 9.67
CA VAL A 219 -18.55 6.29 10.42
C VAL A 219 -19.62 6.98 11.27
N THR A 220 -19.20 7.85 12.18
CA THR A 220 -20.09 8.49 13.15
C THR A 220 -20.80 9.74 12.62
N SER A 221 -20.27 10.36 11.56
CA SER A 221 -20.79 11.61 11.03
C SER A 221 -20.71 11.73 9.51
N GLY A 222 -21.55 12.57 8.92
CA GLY A 222 -21.46 12.92 7.51
C GLY A 222 -20.18 13.73 7.18
N VAL A 223 -19.53 14.34 8.16
CA VAL A 223 -18.24 15.01 8.00
C VAL A 223 -17.15 13.96 7.74
N ASP A 224 -17.13 12.89 8.54
CA ASP A 224 -16.20 11.78 8.36
C ASP A 224 -16.40 11.11 7.01
N SER A 225 -17.67 10.92 6.60
CA SER A 225 -17.98 10.36 5.27
C SER A 225 -17.41 11.24 4.15
N ARG A 226 -17.58 12.58 4.23
CA ARG A 226 -16.99 13.50 3.23
C ARG A 226 -15.47 13.48 3.27
N THR A 227 -14.86 13.31 4.43
CA THR A 227 -13.40 13.19 4.53
C THR A 227 -12.89 11.99 3.75
N ILE A 228 -13.63 10.87 3.74
CA ILE A 228 -13.23 9.64 3.02
C ILE A 228 -13.64 9.70 1.55
N LEU A 229 -14.92 9.99 1.27
CA LEU A 229 -15.56 9.77 -0.03
C LEU A 229 -15.83 11.07 -0.84
N ASP A 230 -15.59 12.25 -0.25
CA ASP A 230 -16.03 13.55 -0.77
C ASP A 230 -17.58 13.68 -0.85
N MET A 231 -18.30 12.75 -0.23
CA MET A 231 -19.78 12.72 -0.16
C MET A 231 -20.27 12.11 1.14
N VAL A 232 -21.51 12.35 1.48
CA VAL A 232 -22.22 11.71 2.59
C VAL A 232 -22.66 10.30 2.21
N GLY A 233 -22.92 9.45 3.22
CA GLY A 233 -23.48 8.11 3.00
C GLY A 233 -22.88 7.05 3.92
N ALA A 234 -21.59 7.14 4.24
CA ALA A 234 -20.95 6.16 5.12
C ALA A 234 -21.48 6.21 6.57
N GLU A 235 -22.03 7.34 7.01
CA GLU A 235 -22.70 7.47 8.31
C GLU A 235 -24.04 6.71 8.40
N LYS A 236 -24.55 6.24 7.26
CA LYS A 236 -25.82 5.48 7.18
C LYS A 236 -25.59 3.96 7.09
N LEU A 237 -24.33 3.53 7.06
CA LEU A 237 -23.97 2.11 6.99
C LEU A 237 -24.23 1.41 8.32
N LEU A 238 -24.55 0.12 8.24
CA LEU A 238 -24.97 -0.68 9.39
C LEU A 238 -23.82 -1.20 10.25
N GLY A 239 -22.56 -1.05 9.78
CA GLY A 239 -21.39 -1.66 10.42
C GLY A 239 -21.23 -3.15 10.09
N LYS A 240 -20.29 -3.83 10.77
CA LYS A 240 -20.03 -5.28 10.58
C LYS A 240 -19.76 -5.68 9.12
N GLY A 241 -18.98 -4.86 8.41
CA GLY A 241 -18.58 -5.13 7.02
C GLY A 241 -19.48 -4.48 5.97
N ASP A 242 -20.54 -3.78 6.34
CA ASP A 242 -21.31 -2.97 5.41
C ASP A 242 -20.48 -1.74 5.00
N CYS A 243 -20.20 -1.58 3.72
CA CYS A 243 -19.30 -0.55 3.21
C CYS A 243 -19.75 0.05 1.88
N LEU A 244 -19.18 1.20 1.58
CA LEU A 244 -19.26 1.85 0.27
C LEU A 244 -17.93 1.64 -0.46
N TYR A 245 -17.95 0.86 -1.52
CA TYR A 245 -16.83 0.62 -2.41
C TYR A 245 -16.85 1.61 -3.58
N TYR A 246 -15.83 2.44 -3.68
CA TYR A 246 -15.74 3.52 -4.65
C TYR A 246 -14.40 3.44 -5.42
N PRO A 247 -14.27 2.51 -6.37
CA PRO A 247 -13.09 2.43 -7.21
C PRO A 247 -13.06 3.60 -8.21
N GLN A 248 -11.86 3.97 -8.64
CA GLN A 248 -11.67 4.97 -9.67
C GLN A 248 -12.44 4.62 -10.95
N GLY A 249 -13.16 5.59 -11.50
CA GLY A 249 -13.94 5.43 -12.73
C GLY A 249 -15.44 5.17 -12.52
N LEU A 250 -15.89 4.90 -11.29
CA LEU A 250 -17.32 4.90 -10.98
C LEU A 250 -17.83 6.30 -10.66
N ASN A 251 -19.04 6.63 -11.12
CA ASN A 251 -19.69 7.90 -10.83
C ASN A 251 -20.30 7.98 -9.42
N LYS A 252 -20.55 6.83 -8.80
CA LYS A 252 -21.09 6.70 -7.44
C LYS A 252 -20.57 5.43 -6.78
N PRO A 253 -20.42 5.43 -5.46
CA PRO A 253 -19.99 4.23 -4.73
C PRO A 253 -21.05 3.12 -4.83
N LEU A 254 -20.54 1.89 -4.81
CA LEU A 254 -21.33 0.67 -4.74
C LEU A 254 -21.42 0.23 -3.27
N ARG A 255 -22.62 -0.07 -2.78
CA ARG A 255 -22.80 -0.64 -1.43
C ARG A 255 -22.49 -2.12 -1.47
N VAL A 256 -21.58 -2.54 -0.62
CA VAL A 256 -21.07 -3.90 -0.56
C VAL A 256 -21.10 -4.39 0.88
N GLN A 257 -21.55 -5.61 1.08
CA GLN A 257 -21.39 -6.34 2.34
C GLN A 257 -20.11 -7.16 2.27
N GLY A 258 -19.11 -6.78 3.05
CA GLY A 258 -17.86 -7.53 3.19
C GLY A 258 -18.09 -8.89 3.87
N ALA A 259 -17.22 -9.83 3.56
CA ALA A 259 -17.23 -11.14 4.20
C ALA A 259 -16.62 -11.09 5.60
N PHE A 260 -17.00 -12.04 6.43
CA PHE A 260 -16.37 -12.32 7.71
C PHE A 260 -15.37 -13.47 7.56
N VAL A 261 -14.19 -13.26 8.11
CA VAL A 261 -13.17 -14.30 8.33
C VAL A 261 -12.80 -14.29 9.81
N SER A 262 -12.75 -15.46 10.42
CA SER A 262 -12.37 -15.59 11.82
C SER A 262 -10.86 -15.68 12.00
N ASP A 263 -10.36 -15.35 13.20
CA ASP A 263 -8.94 -15.49 13.55
C ASP A 263 -8.44 -16.93 13.42
N GLN A 264 -9.32 -17.90 13.69
CA GLN A 264 -9.00 -19.33 13.52
C GLN A 264 -8.79 -19.69 12.04
N GLU A 265 -9.63 -19.16 11.14
CA GLU A 265 -9.47 -19.38 9.69
C GLU A 265 -8.19 -18.70 9.18
N VAL A 266 -7.88 -17.50 9.65
CA VAL A 266 -6.63 -16.81 9.32
C VAL A 266 -5.42 -17.63 9.77
N SER A 267 -5.40 -18.08 11.04
CA SER A 267 -4.30 -18.89 11.58
C SER A 267 -4.12 -20.20 10.81
N ALA A 268 -5.23 -20.88 10.49
CA ALA A 268 -5.16 -22.13 9.74
C ALA A 268 -4.56 -21.96 8.33
N VAL A 269 -4.88 -20.87 7.64
CA VAL A 269 -4.29 -20.57 6.33
C VAL A 269 -2.81 -20.16 6.45
N VAL A 270 -2.47 -19.38 7.45
CA VAL A 270 -1.07 -19.00 7.73
C VAL A 270 -0.21 -20.24 7.99
N ASP A 271 -0.69 -21.17 8.81
CA ASP A 271 0.01 -22.42 9.10
C ASP A 271 0.15 -23.28 7.85
N PHE A 272 -0.93 -23.43 7.08
CA PHE A 272 -0.89 -24.16 5.80
C PHE A 272 0.13 -23.55 4.80
N ILE A 273 0.20 -22.24 4.69
CA ILE A 273 1.17 -21.56 3.82
C ILE A 273 2.61 -21.84 4.28
N LYS A 274 2.87 -21.75 5.60
CA LYS A 274 4.20 -22.05 6.16
C LYS A 274 4.61 -23.51 5.94
N ASP A 275 3.67 -24.44 6.11
CA ASP A 275 3.90 -25.85 5.88
C ASP A 275 4.14 -26.18 4.41
N SER A 276 3.45 -25.49 3.49
CA SER A 276 3.51 -25.75 2.04
C SER A 276 4.73 -25.11 1.36
N TYR A 277 5.09 -23.89 1.73
CA TYR A 277 6.13 -23.09 1.08
C TYR A 277 7.36 -22.86 1.97
N GLY A 278 7.32 -23.29 3.22
CA GLY A 278 8.34 -23.00 4.23
C GLY A 278 8.17 -21.63 4.88
N HIS A 279 9.06 -21.34 5.84
CA HIS A 279 9.07 -20.07 6.56
C HIS A 279 9.72 -18.96 5.71
N ALA A 280 9.34 -17.71 6.00
CA ALA A 280 9.96 -16.54 5.40
C ALA A 280 11.49 -16.57 5.60
N SER A 281 12.20 -16.33 4.50
CA SER A 281 13.62 -15.99 4.53
C SER A 281 13.73 -14.48 4.33
N TYR A 282 13.81 -13.75 5.43
CA TYR A 282 13.97 -12.30 5.37
C TYR A 282 15.36 -11.93 4.88
N ASP A 283 15.45 -10.92 4.00
CA ASP A 283 16.71 -10.39 3.53
C ASP A 283 17.24 -9.32 4.51
N PRO A 284 18.33 -9.59 5.24
CA PRO A 284 18.89 -8.62 6.18
C PRO A 284 19.28 -7.28 5.52
N ALA A 285 19.64 -7.32 4.23
CA ALA A 285 20.01 -6.11 3.51
C ALA A 285 18.81 -5.16 3.30
N ILE A 286 17.59 -5.69 3.18
CA ILE A 286 16.37 -4.90 3.08
C ILE A 286 16.08 -4.22 4.43
N GLU A 287 16.15 -4.97 5.52
CA GLU A 287 15.94 -4.41 6.87
C GLU A 287 16.99 -3.34 7.21
N GLU A 288 18.25 -3.57 6.87
CA GLU A 288 19.31 -2.60 7.09
C GLU A 288 19.12 -1.33 6.25
N ARG A 289 18.72 -1.46 4.97
CA ARG A 289 18.40 -0.30 4.11
C ARG A 289 17.23 0.52 4.66
N MET A 290 16.18 -0.14 5.14
CA MET A 290 15.02 0.53 5.75
C MET A 290 15.43 1.29 7.03
N SER A 291 16.26 0.69 7.88
CA SER A 291 16.75 1.31 9.11
C SER A 291 17.61 2.53 8.82
N LYS A 292 18.56 2.43 7.87
CA LYS A 292 19.41 3.56 7.45
C LYS A 292 18.59 4.73 6.87
N ILE A 293 17.55 4.45 6.09
CA ILE A 293 16.66 5.47 5.54
C ILE A 293 15.89 6.16 6.67
N SER A 294 15.39 5.41 7.67
CA SER A 294 14.68 5.99 8.81
C SER A 294 15.56 6.91 9.67
N GLU A 295 16.84 6.59 9.82
CA GLU A 295 17.81 7.42 10.56
C GLU A 295 18.16 8.70 9.80
N SER A 296 18.29 8.63 8.48
CA SER A 296 18.63 9.78 7.64
C SER A 296 17.49 10.81 7.56
N THR A 297 16.23 10.37 7.54
CA THR A 297 15.06 11.25 7.57
C THR A 297 14.85 11.90 8.94
N GLY A 298 15.18 11.21 10.04
CA GLY A 298 15.12 11.77 11.41
C GLY A 298 16.13 12.88 11.69
N SER A 299 17.24 12.95 10.92
CA SER A 299 18.31 13.97 11.13
C SER A 299 18.07 15.29 10.38
N THR A 300 17.17 15.35 9.41
CA THR A 300 16.87 16.58 8.65
C THR A 300 15.88 17.50 9.35
N GLY A 301 15.24 17.08 10.43
CA GLY A 301 14.32 17.91 11.22
C GLY A 301 14.99 18.89 12.20
N ALA A 302 16.32 18.89 12.33
CA ALA A 302 17.06 19.73 13.30
C ALA A 302 18.18 20.57 12.66
N SER A 303 18.06 20.97 11.38
CA SER A 303 18.99 21.93 10.78
C SER A 303 18.31 23.27 10.61
N SER A 304 18.61 24.16 11.54
CA SER A 304 18.33 25.59 11.50
C SER A 304 18.65 26.20 10.13
N ALA A 305 17.79 27.11 9.69
CA ALA A 305 18.02 27.98 8.56
C ALA A 305 19.43 28.64 8.66
N ALA A 306 20.39 28.09 7.99
CA ALA A 306 21.69 28.72 7.78
C ALA A 306 21.49 29.92 6.86
N ALA A 307 21.73 31.11 7.40
CA ALA A 307 21.72 32.35 6.63
C ALA A 307 22.66 32.21 5.41
N PRO A 308 22.25 32.72 4.24
CA PRO A 308 23.07 32.61 3.02
C PRO A 308 24.45 33.25 3.23
N SER A 309 25.49 32.48 2.91
CA SER A 309 26.87 32.87 3.06
C SER A 309 27.15 34.23 2.35
N ALA A 310 28.12 35.00 2.89
CA ALA A 310 28.51 36.30 2.38
C ALA A 310 28.83 36.28 0.85
N LYS A 311 29.27 35.14 0.32
CA LYS A 311 29.52 34.90 -1.11
C LYS A 311 28.25 34.90 -1.97
N ALA A 312 27.13 34.38 -1.44
CA ALA A 312 25.83 34.38 -2.15
C ALA A 312 25.19 35.79 -2.16
N ARG A 313 25.46 36.63 -1.14
CA ARG A 313 25.04 38.04 -1.11
C ARG A 313 25.83 38.91 -2.10
N ALA A 314 27.11 38.62 -2.28
CA ALA A 314 27.97 39.35 -3.25
C ALA A 314 27.57 39.06 -4.70
N LEU A 315 27.23 37.81 -5.04
CA LEU A 315 26.76 37.44 -6.39
C LEU A 315 25.38 38.02 -6.76
N ARG A 316 24.48 38.18 -5.79
CA ARG A 316 23.19 38.89 -6.03
C ARG A 316 23.37 40.37 -6.24
N ARG A 317 24.29 41.07 -5.53
CA ARG A 317 24.59 42.48 -5.74
C ARG A 317 25.24 42.74 -7.09
N ALA A 318 26.11 41.86 -7.57
CA ALA A 318 26.78 42.03 -8.89
C ALA A 318 25.84 41.84 -10.09
N ARG A 319 24.73 41.07 -9.94
CA ARG A 319 23.71 40.92 -10.98
C ARG A 319 22.75 42.12 -11.08
N PHE A 320 22.47 42.80 -9.97
CA PHE A 320 21.63 44.03 -9.98
C PHE A 320 22.36 45.28 -10.49
N ALA A 321 23.68 45.31 -10.39
CA ALA A 321 24.47 46.44 -10.87
C ALA A 321 24.72 46.44 -12.40
N LYS A 322 24.42 45.35 -13.11
CA LYS A 322 24.55 45.25 -14.59
C LYS A 322 23.24 45.42 -15.37
N GLY A 323 22.12 45.67 -14.68
CA GLY A 323 20.78 45.78 -15.30
C GLY A 323 20.23 47.23 -15.38
N SER A 324 21.03 48.27 -15.05
CA SER A 324 20.59 49.67 -15.10
C SER A 324 21.51 50.56 -15.94
N SER A 325 21.88 50.07 -17.13
CA SER A 325 22.50 50.91 -18.15
C SER A 325 22.14 50.30 -19.52
N SER A 326 20.96 50.63 -19.98
CA SER A 326 20.56 50.76 -21.37
C SER A 326 19.17 51.33 -21.41
#